data_1327006da1904a21a819dd97c868b2c6
#
_entry.id   1327006da1904a21a819dd97c868b2c6
#
_cell.length_a   1.000
_cell.length_b   1.000
_cell.length_c   1.000
_cell.angle_alpha   90.00
_cell.angle_beta   90.00
_cell.angle_gamma   90.00
#
_symmetry.space_group_name_H-M   'P 1'
#
loop_
_entity.id
_entity.type
_entity.pdbx_description
1 polymer ?
#
loop_
_entity_poly.entity_id
_entity_poly.type
_entity_poly.pdbx_seq_one_letter_code
_entity_poly.pdbx_strand_id
1 'polypeptide(L)'
;MKIGVISDTHATSFDQLPDQILRTLAEVDLIIHAGDFVARDVLDGLKRLGEVKAVAGNMDSEELKRILPEKEILIIEGKRVGIIHGWGSPYGIDDRVGGMFDDVDIIVYGHSHYSQNEMKKGILFFNPGQAKNSFGILTIGQEVSGEIINL
;
A
#
# COMPACT_ATOMS: atom_id res chain seq x y z
N MET A 1 14.36 -6.88 4.03
CA MET A 1 12.95 -7.19 4.30
C MET A 1 12.15 -7.13 3.00
N LYS A 2 11.34 -8.13 2.77
CA LYS A 2 10.47 -8.21 1.59
C LYS A 2 9.04 -7.87 1.99
N ILE A 3 8.44 -6.90 1.31
CA ILE A 3 7.14 -6.33 1.67
C ILE A 3 6.19 -6.47 0.49
N GLY A 4 5.03 -7.08 0.73
CA GLY A 4 3.95 -7.09 -0.24
C GLY A 4 3.12 -5.84 -0.10
N VAL A 5 2.83 -5.17 -1.21
CA VAL A 5 2.10 -3.90 -1.22
C VAL A 5 0.86 -4.04 -2.09
N ILE A 6 -0.29 -3.77 -1.51
CA ILE A 6 -1.57 -3.76 -2.23
C ILE A 6 -2.36 -2.50 -1.89
N SER A 7 -3.29 -2.14 -2.75
CA SER A 7 -4.17 -1.00 -2.55
C SER A 7 -5.45 -1.18 -3.37
N ASP A 8 -6.51 -0.48 -2.95
CA ASP A 8 -7.73 -0.40 -3.74
C ASP A 8 -8.28 -1.80 -4.08
N THR A 9 -8.40 -2.63 -3.06
CA THR A 9 -8.95 -3.99 -3.21
C THR A 9 -10.43 -3.97 -3.54
N HIS A 10 -11.17 -3.00 -2.99
CA HIS A 10 -12.61 -2.81 -3.25
C HIS A 10 -13.42 -4.11 -3.16
N ALA A 11 -13.05 -4.98 -2.23
CA ALA A 11 -13.67 -6.29 -2.06
C ALA A 11 -14.56 -6.29 -0.82
N THR A 12 -15.66 -7.04 -0.89
CA THR A 12 -16.56 -7.23 0.26
C THR A 12 -16.14 -8.42 1.12
N SER A 13 -15.30 -9.32 0.57
CA SER A 13 -14.73 -10.42 1.33
C SER A 13 -13.30 -10.74 0.87
N PHE A 14 -12.54 -11.30 1.79
CA PHE A 14 -11.14 -11.66 1.58
C PHE A 14 -10.94 -12.64 0.42
N ASP A 15 -11.85 -13.61 0.27
CA ASP A 15 -11.76 -14.64 -0.77
C ASP A 15 -11.98 -14.11 -2.19
N GLN A 16 -12.40 -12.84 -2.34
CA GLN A 16 -12.49 -12.20 -3.66
C GLN A 16 -11.13 -11.74 -4.19
N LEU A 17 -10.09 -11.72 -3.35
CA LEU A 17 -8.77 -11.30 -3.80
C LEU A 17 -8.17 -12.34 -4.76
N PRO A 18 -7.40 -11.87 -5.78
CA PRO A 18 -6.73 -12.81 -6.70
C PRO A 18 -5.80 -13.79 -5.99
N ASP A 19 -5.85 -15.05 -6.39
CA ASP A 19 -5.04 -16.12 -5.80
C ASP A 19 -3.54 -15.79 -5.83
N GLN A 20 -3.07 -15.19 -6.91
CA GLN A 20 -1.66 -14.83 -7.04
C GLN A 20 -1.23 -13.85 -5.95
N ILE A 21 -2.08 -12.88 -5.63
CA ILE A 21 -1.84 -11.94 -4.53
C ILE A 21 -1.76 -12.69 -3.21
N LEU A 22 -2.75 -13.53 -2.93
CA LEU A 22 -2.81 -14.26 -1.66
C LEU A 22 -1.59 -15.16 -1.45
N ARG A 23 -1.16 -15.87 -2.49
CA ARG A 23 0.02 -16.73 -2.41
C ARG A 23 1.30 -15.92 -2.16
N THR A 24 1.44 -14.80 -2.85
CA THR A 24 2.62 -13.94 -2.69
C THR A 24 2.65 -13.32 -1.29
N LEU A 25 1.52 -12.79 -0.83
CA LEU A 25 1.44 -12.14 0.49
C LEU A 25 1.66 -13.11 1.65
N ALA A 26 1.41 -14.39 1.45
CA ALA A 26 1.68 -15.40 2.47
C ALA A 26 3.19 -15.63 2.70
N GLU A 27 4.04 -15.17 1.79
CA GLU A 27 5.48 -15.43 1.82
C GLU A 27 6.33 -14.18 2.11
N VAL A 28 5.71 -13.01 2.27
CA VAL A 28 6.44 -11.77 2.56
C VAL A 28 6.60 -11.55 4.06
N ASP A 29 7.52 -10.67 4.44
CA ASP A 29 7.78 -10.34 5.84
C ASP A 29 6.74 -9.37 6.40
N LEU A 30 6.16 -8.53 5.57
CA LEU A 30 5.19 -7.52 5.95
C LEU A 30 4.25 -7.25 4.79
N ILE A 31 2.99 -7.01 5.09
CA ILE A 31 1.97 -6.59 4.12
C ILE A 31 1.64 -5.12 4.38
N ILE A 32 1.69 -4.30 3.34
CA ILE A 32 1.23 -2.91 3.39
C ILE A 32 -0.02 -2.79 2.50
N HIS A 33 -1.07 -2.22 3.05
CA HIS A 33 -2.29 -1.87 2.30
C HIS A 33 -2.50 -0.36 2.36
N ALA A 34 -2.55 0.27 1.20
CA ALA A 34 -2.63 1.72 1.09
C ALA A 34 -4.07 2.27 1.02
N GLY A 35 -5.05 1.51 1.52
CA GLY A 35 -6.43 1.98 1.68
C GLY A 35 -7.40 1.49 0.61
N ASP A 36 -8.68 1.76 0.86
CA ASP A 36 -9.82 1.29 0.06
C ASP A 36 -9.94 -0.24 0.06
N PHE A 37 -10.00 -0.81 1.27
CA PHE A 37 -10.42 -2.19 1.49
C PHE A 37 -11.88 -2.39 1.11
N VAL A 38 -12.70 -1.44 1.52
CA VAL A 38 -14.15 -1.40 1.58
C VAL A 38 -14.69 -2.15 2.81
N ALA A 39 -14.36 -3.42 2.99
CA ALA A 39 -14.87 -4.22 4.10
C ALA A 39 -13.77 -4.68 5.06
N ARG A 40 -14.09 -4.72 6.34
CA ARG A 40 -13.17 -5.21 7.38
C ARG A 40 -12.74 -6.66 7.17
N ASP A 41 -13.57 -7.48 6.56
CA ASP A 41 -13.23 -8.89 6.28
C ASP A 41 -11.93 -9.03 5.49
N VAL A 42 -11.66 -8.10 4.59
CA VAL A 42 -10.42 -8.08 3.81
C VAL A 42 -9.22 -7.85 4.74
N LEU A 43 -9.31 -6.88 5.64
CA LEU A 43 -8.25 -6.61 6.62
C LEU A 43 -8.00 -7.81 7.52
N ASP A 44 -9.07 -8.39 8.07
CA ASP A 44 -8.96 -9.55 8.95
C ASP A 44 -8.34 -10.74 8.23
N GLY A 45 -8.70 -10.94 6.97
CA GLY A 45 -8.12 -12.00 6.14
C GLY A 45 -6.63 -11.80 5.89
N LEU A 46 -6.22 -10.58 5.59
CA LEU A 46 -4.80 -10.26 5.40
C LEU A 46 -3.99 -10.49 6.68
N LYS A 47 -4.56 -10.15 7.83
CA LYS A 47 -3.90 -10.37 9.13
C LYS A 47 -3.68 -11.86 9.42
N ARG A 48 -4.48 -12.75 8.86
CA ARG A 48 -4.25 -14.20 8.96
C ARG A 48 -3.07 -14.67 8.12
N LEU A 49 -2.70 -13.93 7.08
CA LEU A 49 -1.52 -14.23 6.25
C LEU A 49 -0.21 -13.78 6.89
N GLY A 50 -0.24 -12.67 7.64
CA GLY A 50 0.97 -12.12 8.25
C GLY A 50 0.74 -10.77 8.89
N GLU A 51 1.82 -10.08 9.22
CA GLU A 51 1.76 -8.74 9.79
C GLU A 51 1.27 -7.76 8.72
N VAL A 52 0.32 -6.90 9.08
CA VAL A 52 -0.27 -5.89 8.20
C VAL A 52 -0.11 -4.51 8.78
N LYS A 53 0.38 -3.57 7.97
CA LYS A 53 0.32 -2.13 8.23
C LYS A 53 -0.54 -1.51 7.15
N ALA A 54 -1.51 -0.70 7.56
CA ALA A 54 -2.51 -0.19 6.63
C ALA A 54 -2.97 1.20 7.01
N VAL A 55 -3.47 1.92 6.02
CA VAL A 55 -4.15 3.21 6.20
C VAL A 55 -5.58 3.12 5.66
N ALA A 56 -6.44 4.03 6.11
CA ALA A 56 -7.80 4.12 5.59
C ALA A 56 -7.83 4.91 4.29
N GLY A 57 -8.67 4.44 3.35
CA GLY A 57 -8.98 5.18 2.12
C GLY A 57 -10.37 5.79 2.18
N ASN A 58 -10.71 6.57 1.16
CA ASN A 58 -11.99 7.30 1.11
C ASN A 58 -13.21 6.38 0.99
N MET A 59 -13.03 5.18 0.43
CA MET A 59 -14.12 4.20 0.26
C MET A 59 -14.24 3.21 1.41
N ASP A 60 -13.42 3.34 2.44
CA ASP A 60 -13.47 2.43 3.58
C ASP A 60 -14.67 2.72 4.47
N SER A 61 -15.17 1.66 5.13
CA SER A 61 -16.29 1.76 6.07
C SER A 61 -15.92 2.66 7.26
N GLU A 62 -16.94 3.18 7.95
CA GLU A 62 -16.73 3.97 9.16
C GLU A 62 -15.95 3.17 10.22
N GLU A 63 -16.19 1.87 10.31
CA GLU A 63 -15.44 1.00 11.22
C GLU A 63 -13.95 0.99 10.87
N LEU A 64 -13.59 0.81 9.60
CA LEU A 64 -12.20 0.83 9.16
C LEU A 64 -11.55 2.20 9.37
N LYS A 65 -12.29 3.28 9.10
CA LYS A 65 -11.76 4.64 9.31
C LYS A 65 -11.50 4.95 10.77
N ARG A 66 -12.18 4.26 11.70
CA ARG A 66 -11.95 4.43 13.14
C ARG A 66 -10.74 3.65 13.64
N ILE A 67 -10.44 2.50 13.05
CA ILE A 67 -9.34 1.64 13.52
C ILE A 67 -8.04 1.83 12.74
N LEU A 68 -8.09 2.45 11.57
CA LEU A 68 -6.91 2.68 10.74
C LEU A 68 -6.58 4.17 10.67
N PRO A 69 -5.27 4.53 10.70
CA PRO A 69 -4.88 5.93 10.51
C PRO A 69 -5.06 6.37 9.06
N GLU A 70 -5.14 7.68 8.84
CA GLU A 70 -5.14 8.24 7.49
C GLU A 70 -3.76 8.19 6.86
N LYS A 71 -2.72 8.33 7.68
CA LYS A 71 -1.32 8.16 7.23
C LYS A 71 -0.51 7.51 8.35
N GLU A 72 0.58 6.87 7.94
CA GLU A 72 1.47 6.15 8.84
C GLU A 72 2.91 6.37 8.39
N ILE A 73 3.85 6.36 9.33
CA ILE A 73 5.27 6.32 9.02
C ILE A 73 5.86 5.10 9.73
N LEU A 74 6.49 4.24 8.95
CA LEU A 74 7.20 3.06 9.45
C LEU A 74 8.70 3.26 9.29
N ILE A 75 9.48 2.69 10.20
CA ILE A 75 10.93 2.60 10.05
C ILE A 75 11.26 1.14 9.80
N ILE A 76 11.76 0.85 8.60
CA ILE A 76 12.07 -0.50 8.15
C ILE A 76 13.51 -0.53 7.68
N GLU A 77 14.35 -1.33 8.35
CA GLU A 77 15.80 -1.43 8.02
C GLU A 77 16.47 -0.04 7.95
N GLY A 78 16.08 0.87 8.83
CA GLY A 78 16.59 2.23 8.88
C GLY A 78 15.99 3.19 7.86
N LYS A 79 15.09 2.72 6.99
CA LYS A 79 14.41 3.56 5.99
C LYS A 79 13.06 4.02 6.52
N ARG A 80 12.71 5.27 6.23
CA ARG A 80 11.42 5.85 6.63
C ARG A 80 10.43 5.68 5.49
N VAL A 81 9.36 4.93 5.76
CA VAL A 81 8.32 4.60 4.79
C VAL A 81 7.03 5.31 5.19
N GLY A 82 6.61 6.28 4.39
CA GLY A 82 5.31 6.93 4.55
C GLY A 82 4.24 6.17 3.79
N ILE A 83 3.07 6.02 4.41
CA ILE A 83 1.92 5.35 3.80
C ILE A 83 0.73 6.29 3.90
N ILE A 84 0.06 6.52 2.79
CA ILE A 84 -1.15 7.34 2.71
C ILE A 84 -1.99 6.86 1.51
N HIS A 85 -3.31 6.93 1.62
CA HIS A 85 -4.14 6.56 0.47
C HIS A 85 -4.01 7.55 -0.69
N GLY A 86 -4.04 8.83 -0.39
CA GLY A 86 -4.07 9.89 -1.38
C GLY A 86 -5.49 10.40 -1.63
N TRP A 87 -5.59 11.45 -2.44
CA TRP A 87 -6.88 12.06 -2.75
C TRP A 87 -6.81 12.84 -4.06
N GLY A 88 -7.98 13.11 -4.63
CA GLY A 88 -8.12 13.97 -5.79
C GLY A 88 -7.86 13.26 -7.11
N SER A 89 -7.61 14.04 -8.16
CA SER A 89 -7.33 13.53 -9.49
C SER A 89 -6.06 12.67 -9.50
N PRO A 90 -6.00 11.63 -10.35
CA PRO A 90 -4.74 10.90 -10.57
C PRO A 90 -3.60 11.81 -11.03
N TYR A 91 -3.93 12.90 -11.70
CA TYR A 91 -2.94 13.86 -12.18
C TYR A 91 -2.34 14.64 -10.99
N GLY A 92 -1.02 14.53 -10.82
CA GLY A 92 -0.31 15.23 -9.74
C GLY A 92 -0.50 14.63 -8.35
N ILE A 93 -1.08 13.45 -8.22
CA ILE A 93 -1.30 12.82 -6.91
C ILE A 93 0.01 12.56 -6.17
N ASP A 94 1.08 12.19 -6.87
CA ASP A 94 2.37 11.95 -6.24
C ASP A 94 2.94 13.22 -5.59
N ASP A 95 2.81 14.37 -6.22
CA ASP A 95 3.23 15.64 -5.62
C ASP A 95 2.39 15.98 -4.39
N ARG A 96 1.07 15.70 -4.42
CA ARG A 96 0.20 15.95 -3.26
C ARG A 96 0.56 15.06 -2.08
N VAL A 97 0.74 13.75 -2.30
CA VAL A 97 1.11 12.85 -1.22
C VAL A 97 2.53 13.12 -0.72
N GLY A 98 3.42 13.55 -1.62
CA GLY A 98 4.78 13.98 -1.25
C GLY A 98 4.79 15.13 -0.26
N GLY A 99 3.84 16.05 -0.36
CA GLY A 99 3.69 17.18 0.56
C GLY A 99 3.19 16.79 1.95
N MET A 100 2.74 15.56 2.15
CA MET A 100 2.21 15.09 3.44
C MET A 100 3.28 14.52 4.35
N PHE A 101 4.50 14.37 3.88
CA PHE A 101 5.59 13.77 4.66
C PHE A 101 6.85 14.63 4.60
N ASP A 102 7.55 14.68 5.73
CA ASP A 102 8.88 15.25 5.84
C ASP A 102 9.88 14.10 6.06
N ASP A 103 11.02 14.18 5.37
CA ASP A 103 12.16 13.29 5.62
C ASP A 103 11.81 11.80 5.53
N VAL A 104 11.20 11.38 4.42
CA VAL A 104 10.92 9.97 4.13
C VAL A 104 11.74 9.50 2.93
N ASP A 105 12.02 8.20 2.91
CA ASP A 105 12.76 7.55 1.83
C ASP A 105 11.81 6.95 0.78
N ILE A 106 10.63 6.51 1.22
CA ILE A 106 9.63 5.84 0.38
C ILE A 106 8.26 6.41 0.74
N ILE A 107 7.43 6.65 -0.26
CA ILE A 107 6.00 6.94 -0.07
C ILE A 107 5.20 5.87 -0.80
N VAL A 108 4.40 5.12 -0.04
CA VAL A 108 3.45 4.14 -0.57
C VAL A 108 2.07 4.78 -0.56
N TYR A 109 1.40 4.77 -1.70
CA TYR A 109 0.07 5.38 -1.83
C TYR A 109 -0.79 4.60 -2.84
N GLY A 110 -2.07 4.95 -2.92
CA GLY A 110 -3.03 4.33 -3.82
C GLY A 110 -3.93 5.35 -4.51
N HIS A 111 -5.23 5.14 -4.44
CA HIS A 111 -6.30 6.04 -4.90
C HIS A 111 -6.40 6.21 -6.42
N SER A 112 -5.33 6.50 -7.12
CA SER A 112 -5.35 6.75 -8.57
C SER A 112 -5.71 5.52 -9.40
N HIS A 113 -5.52 4.32 -8.85
CA HIS A 113 -5.60 3.02 -9.51
C HIS A 113 -4.51 2.77 -10.57
N TYR A 114 -3.58 3.72 -10.74
CA TYR A 114 -2.44 3.59 -11.67
C TYR A 114 -1.17 3.30 -10.89
N SER A 115 -0.45 2.26 -11.28
CA SER A 115 0.81 1.91 -10.65
C SER A 115 1.88 2.97 -10.91
N GLN A 116 2.74 3.16 -9.91
CA GLN A 116 3.94 3.98 -10.03
C GLN A 116 5.07 3.32 -9.26
N ASN A 117 6.26 3.33 -9.83
CA ASN A 117 7.47 2.86 -9.17
C ASN A 117 8.62 3.74 -9.67
N GLU A 118 8.78 4.90 -9.06
CA GLU A 118 9.64 5.94 -9.59
C GLU A 118 10.36 6.70 -8.48
N MET A 119 11.66 6.87 -8.65
CA MET A 119 12.47 7.71 -7.77
C MET A 119 12.37 9.15 -8.22
N LYS A 120 11.92 10.02 -7.32
CA LYS A 120 11.81 11.47 -7.56
C LYS A 120 12.38 12.22 -6.37
N LYS A 121 13.38 13.08 -6.60
CA LYS A 121 13.99 13.91 -5.54
C LYS A 121 14.47 13.09 -4.34
N GLY A 122 15.03 11.92 -4.59
CA GLY A 122 15.53 11.03 -3.54
C GLY A 122 14.49 10.22 -2.80
N ILE A 123 13.22 10.27 -3.21
CA ILE A 123 12.11 9.52 -2.62
C ILE A 123 11.57 8.53 -3.64
N LEU A 124 11.41 7.28 -3.23
CA LEU A 124 10.72 6.29 -4.06
C LEU A 124 9.20 6.46 -3.88
N PHE A 125 8.53 6.85 -4.96
CA PHE A 125 7.07 6.90 -5.02
C PHE A 125 6.56 5.57 -5.52
N PHE A 126 5.77 4.87 -4.71
CA PHE A 126 5.35 3.52 -4.99
C PHE A 126 3.83 3.38 -4.84
N ASN A 127 3.15 3.16 -5.95
CA ASN A 127 1.72 2.85 -5.99
C ASN A 127 1.59 1.47 -6.64
N PRO A 128 1.04 0.47 -5.94
CA PRO A 128 0.95 -0.88 -6.49
C PRO A 128 -0.10 -1.03 -7.58
N GLY A 129 -0.92 0.01 -7.80
CA GLY A 129 -2.08 -0.07 -8.67
C GLY A 129 -3.29 -0.68 -7.97
N GLN A 130 -4.39 -0.80 -8.68
CA GLN A 130 -5.61 -1.42 -8.17
C GLN A 130 -5.43 -2.94 -8.10
N ALA A 131 -5.77 -3.55 -6.98
CA ALA A 131 -5.45 -4.94 -6.69
C ALA A 131 -6.04 -5.97 -7.65
N LYS A 132 -7.08 -5.64 -8.40
CA LYS A 132 -7.60 -6.52 -9.45
C LYS A 132 -6.67 -6.61 -10.67
N ASN A 133 -5.76 -5.65 -10.83
CA ASN A 133 -4.89 -5.52 -12.01
C ASN A 133 -3.42 -5.72 -11.68
N SER A 134 -2.98 -5.36 -10.47
CA SER A 134 -1.57 -5.38 -10.11
C SER A 134 -1.38 -5.30 -8.60
N PHE A 135 -0.17 -5.62 -8.18
CA PHE A 135 0.29 -5.42 -6.81
C PHE A 135 1.79 -5.18 -6.85
N GLY A 136 2.39 -4.96 -5.68
CA GLY A 136 3.80 -4.61 -5.65
C GLY A 136 4.60 -5.39 -4.61
N ILE A 137 5.91 -5.43 -4.85
CA ILE A 137 6.89 -5.94 -3.89
C ILE A 137 7.92 -4.84 -3.68
N LEU A 138 8.14 -4.49 -2.41
CA LEU A 138 9.25 -3.64 -1.99
C LEU A 138 10.29 -4.51 -1.31
N THR A 139 11.54 -4.33 -1.68
CA THR A 139 12.67 -4.95 -0.98
C THR A 139 13.48 -3.84 -0.34
N ILE A 140 13.56 -3.87 0.99
CA ILE A 140 14.22 -2.84 1.79
C ILE A 140 15.38 -3.45 2.57
N GLY A 141 16.57 -2.93 2.34
CA GLY A 141 17.80 -3.26 3.03
C GLY A 141 18.72 -2.04 2.99
N GLN A 142 19.98 -2.21 2.71
CA GLN A 142 20.89 -1.08 2.46
C GLN A 142 20.41 -0.25 1.29
N GLU A 143 19.87 -0.92 0.27
CA GLU A 143 19.22 -0.28 -0.87
C GLU A 143 17.74 -0.60 -0.87
N VAL A 144 16.97 0.21 -1.59
CA VAL A 144 15.53 0.06 -1.74
C VAL A 144 15.21 -0.22 -3.19
N SER A 145 14.40 -1.23 -3.45
CA SER A 145 13.91 -1.50 -4.80
C SER A 145 12.43 -1.87 -4.77
N GLY A 146 11.73 -1.52 -5.82
CA GLY A 146 10.32 -1.85 -5.99
C GLY A 146 10.09 -2.61 -7.29
N GLU A 147 9.06 -3.43 -7.29
CA GLU A 147 8.60 -4.17 -8.45
C GLU A 147 7.08 -4.14 -8.51
N ILE A 148 6.53 -3.83 -9.67
CA ILE A 148 5.10 -3.92 -9.93
C ILE A 148 4.83 -5.22 -10.67
N ILE A 149 3.91 -6.02 -10.14
CA ILE A 149 3.53 -7.31 -10.72
C ILE A 149 2.13 -7.16 -11.30
N ASN A 150 2.03 -7.32 -12.61
CA ASN A 150 0.74 -7.27 -13.31
C ASN A 150 0.09 -8.66 -13.31
N LEU A 151 -1.20 -8.68 -13.04
CA LEU A 151 -1.99 -9.91 -13.01
C LEU A 151 -2.46 -10.34 -14.38
#